data_ec804bed11d3a05f0fcf17cd5ae47c04
#
_entry.id   ec804bed11d3a05f0fcf17cd5ae47c04
#
_cell.length_a   1.000
_cell.length_b   1.000
_cell.length_c   1.000
_cell.angle_alpha   90.00
_cell.angle_beta   90.00
_cell.angle_gamma   90.00
#
_symmetry.space_group_name_H-M   'P 1'
#
loop_
_entity.id
_entity.type
_entity.pdbx_description
1 polymer ?
#
loop_
_entity_poly.entity_id
_entity_poly.type
_entity_poly.pdbx_seq_one_letter_code
_entity_poly.pdbx_strand_id
1 'polypeptide(L)'
;MNLDLIELDALYREANWVEAPDDIFRQRVETAVSSERWAVAGNYHIVRDLIWPRADAVIWLDYPLWTIFWQLTHRTFKRWWSQELLWGTNRENLWMHFKLWSQDSLYHWLFKTYWRRKREIPQLLSEPRNAHLTVFRFKSPREAGEWSTSL
;
A
#
# COMPACT_ATOMS: atom_id res chain seq x y z
N MET A 1 -2.28 15.79 14.47
CA MET A 1 -2.46 16.31 13.07
C MET A 1 -3.61 15.53 12.45
N ASN A 2 -4.67 16.19 11.99
CA ASN A 2 -5.83 15.49 11.41
C ASN A 2 -5.62 15.39 9.90
N LEU A 3 -5.33 14.18 9.39
CA LEU A 3 -5.16 13.86 7.97
C LEU A 3 -6.24 12.85 7.58
N ASP A 4 -6.84 13.03 6.42
CA ASP A 4 -7.75 12.05 5.86
C ASP A 4 -6.94 10.84 5.37
N LEU A 5 -7.12 9.69 6.01
CA LEU A 5 -6.44 8.46 5.61
C LEU A 5 -7.18 7.82 4.42
N ILE A 6 -6.50 7.74 3.29
CA ILE A 6 -6.98 7.14 2.05
C ILE A 6 -6.29 5.81 1.83
N GLU A 7 -7.02 4.70 1.95
CA GLU A 7 -6.53 3.38 1.63
C GLU A 7 -6.84 3.05 0.16
N LEU A 8 -5.81 2.95 -0.69
CA LEU A 8 -6.00 2.65 -2.11
C LEU A 8 -6.64 1.28 -2.35
N ASP A 9 -6.34 0.30 -1.50
CA ASP A 9 -6.97 -1.02 -1.58
C ASP A 9 -8.49 -0.95 -1.37
N ALA A 10 -8.97 -0.07 -0.47
CA ALA A 10 -10.39 0.15 -0.24
C ALA A 10 -11.10 0.81 -1.42
N LEU A 11 -10.40 1.65 -2.18
CA LEU A 11 -10.95 2.29 -3.39
C LEU A 11 -10.90 1.37 -4.62
N TYR A 12 -9.97 0.41 -4.63
CA TYR A 12 -9.73 -0.48 -5.75
C TYR A 12 -10.52 -1.80 -5.65
N ARG A 13 -10.74 -2.31 -4.42
CA ARG A 13 -11.41 -3.59 -4.20
C ARG A 13 -12.90 -3.39 -3.90
N GLU A 14 -13.72 -4.04 -4.72
CA GLU A 14 -15.17 -4.16 -4.52
C GLU A 14 -15.51 -5.46 -3.77
N ALA A 15 -16.79 -5.73 -3.57
CA ALA A 15 -17.26 -6.96 -2.93
C ALA A 15 -16.69 -8.21 -3.65
N ASN A 16 -16.39 -9.26 -2.88
CA ASN A 16 -15.77 -10.50 -3.36
C ASN A 16 -14.39 -10.32 -4.02
N TRP A 17 -13.63 -9.33 -3.58
CA TRP A 17 -12.27 -9.04 -4.07
C TRP A 17 -12.19 -8.67 -5.57
N VAL A 18 -13.31 -8.29 -6.17
CA VAL A 18 -13.35 -7.83 -7.55
C VAL A 18 -12.58 -6.51 -7.67
N GLU A 19 -11.79 -6.38 -8.73
CA GLU A 19 -11.06 -5.14 -9.02
C GLU A 19 -11.98 -4.14 -9.71
N ALA A 20 -12.00 -2.91 -9.23
CA ALA A 20 -12.71 -1.84 -9.91
C ALA A 20 -12.06 -1.57 -11.28
N PRO A 21 -12.81 -1.19 -12.30
CA PRO A 21 -12.26 -0.70 -13.56
C PRO A 21 -11.29 0.46 -13.33
N ASP A 22 -10.25 0.55 -14.13
CA ASP A 22 -9.15 1.50 -13.96
C ASP A 22 -9.62 2.96 -13.95
N ASP A 23 -10.58 3.29 -14.81
CA ASP A 23 -11.19 4.62 -14.91
C ASP A 23 -11.97 4.98 -13.64
N ILE A 24 -12.75 4.04 -13.10
CA ILE A 24 -13.50 4.21 -11.85
C ILE A 24 -12.54 4.36 -10.66
N PHE A 25 -11.49 3.53 -10.62
CA PHE A 25 -10.47 3.65 -9.58
C PHE A 25 -9.77 5.01 -9.61
N ARG A 26 -9.35 5.46 -10.79
CA ARG A 26 -8.74 6.78 -10.97
C ARG A 26 -9.66 7.90 -10.52
N GLN A 27 -10.94 7.87 -10.91
CA GLN A 27 -11.93 8.88 -10.49
C GLN A 27 -12.11 8.92 -8.97
N ARG A 28 -12.18 7.76 -8.32
CA ARG A 28 -12.28 7.65 -6.84
C ARG A 28 -11.05 8.25 -6.16
N VAL A 29 -9.86 7.95 -6.66
CA VAL A 29 -8.60 8.48 -6.12
C VAL A 29 -8.52 9.98 -6.34
N GLU A 30 -8.83 10.50 -7.53
CA GLU A 30 -8.84 11.93 -7.82
C GLU A 30 -9.76 12.70 -6.86
N THR A 31 -10.96 12.17 -6.63
CA THR A 31 -11.90 12.73 -5.66
C THR A 31 -11.33 12.68 -4.23
N ALA A 32 -10.75 11.55 -3.82
CA ALA A 32 -10.23 11.38 -2.47
C ALA A 32 -9.06 12.32 -2.17
N VAL A 33 -8.14 12.53 -3.14
CA VAL A 33 -6.98 13.43 -2.96
C VAL A 33 -7.31 14.90 -3.27
N SER A 34 -8.59 15.25 -3.49
CA SER A 34 -8.99 16.65 -3.71
C SER A 34 -8.95 17.49 -2.44
N SER A 35 -9.04 16.87 -1.25
CA SER A 35 -8.90 17.55 0.03
C SER A 35 -7.51 18.14 0.23
N GLU A 36 -7.39 19.18 1.09
CA GLU A 36 -6.11 19.84 1.35
C GLU A 36 -5.12 18.99 2.17
N ARG A 37 -5.62 18.06 2.98
CA ARG A 37 -4.80 17.33 3.96
C ARG A 37 -5.16 15.86 3.95
N TRP A 38 -4.31 15.05 3.35
CA TRP A 38 -4.52 13.62 3.25
C TRP A 38 -3.23 12.81 3.45
N ALA A 39 -3.40 11.55 3.77
CA ALA A 39 -2.35 10.54 3.74
C ALA A 39 -2.85 9.33 2.94
N VAL A 40 -2.10 8.94 1.91
CA VAL A 40 -2.44 7.81 1.05
C VAL A 40 -1.64 6.58 1.45
N ALA A 41 -2.32 5.48 1.76
CA ALA A 41 -1.73 4.17 1.98
C ALA A 41 -1.91 3.29 0.74
N GLY A 42 -0.80 2.82 0.18
CA GLY A 42 -0.75 1.99 -1.03
C GLY A 42 0.21 2.53 -2.10
N ASN A 43 0.48 1.71 -3.11
CA ASN A 43 1.36 2.10 -4.22
C ASN A 43 0.89 1.43 -5.51
N TYR A 44 -0.12 2.01 -6.14
CA TYR A 44 -0.64 1.61 -7.44
C TYR A 44 -0.06 2.50 -8.53
N HIS A 45 0.62 1.90 -9.51
CA HIS A 45 1.24 2.66 -10.61
C HIS A 45 0.22 3.45 -11.44
N ILE A 46 -1.01 2.92 -11.52
CA ILE A 46 -2.11 3.45 -12.33
C ILE A 46 -2.67 4.80 -11.82
N VAL A 47 -2.42 5.16 -10.55
CA VAL A 47 -2.88 6.40 -9.93
C VAL A 47 -1.73 7.26 -9.38
N ARG A 48 -0.49 6.85 -9.62
CA ARG A 48 0.69 7.55 -9.10
C ARG A 48 0.80 8.98 -9.65
N ASP A 49 0.44 9.17 -10.90
CA ASP A 49 0.38 10.47 -11.57
C ASP A 49 -0.63 11.44 -10.98
N LEU A 50 -1.66 10.95 -10.29
CA LEU A 50 -2.64 11.77 -9.57
C LEU A 50 -2.16 12.15 -8.16
N ILE A 51 -1.40 11.26 -7.51
CA ILE A 51 -1.01 11.40 -6.11
C ILE A 51 0.33 12.14 -5.96
N TRP A 52 1.39 11.68 -6.63
CA TRP A 52 2.74 12.16 -6.41
C TRP A 52 2.96 13.65 -6.71
N PRO A 53 2.38 14.24 -7.78
CA PRO A 53 2.53 15.68 -8.04
C PRO A 53 1.91 16.59 -6.98
N ARG A 54 1.01 16.04 -6.14
CA ARG A 54 0.29 16.78 -5.10
C ARG A 54 0.78 16.44 -3.69
N ALA A 55 1.60 15.43 -3.54
CA ALA A 55 2.16 15.01 -2.26
C ALA A 55 3.34 15.90 -1.88
N ASP A 56 3.48 16.21 -0.59
CA ASP A 56 4.65 16.90 -0.04
C ASP A 56 5.74 15.92 0.37
N ALA A 57 5.35 14.69 0.74
CA ALA A 57 6.25 13.69 1.25
C ALA A 57 5.89 12.27 0.83
N VAL A 58 6.90 11.42 0.73
CA VAL A 58 6.78 9.98 0.54
C VAL A 58 7.40 9.25 1.73
N ILE A 59 6.59 8.42 2.38
CA ILE A 59 7.06 7.49 3.41
C ILE A 59 7.34 6.15 2.73
N TRP A 60 8.64 5.83 2.60
CA TRP A 60 9.07 4.59 1.99
C TRP A 60 9.49 3.56 3.03
N LEU A 61 8.65 2.54 3.22
CA LEU A 61 8.94 1.39 4.10
C LEU A 61 9.78 0.37 3.31
N ASP A 62 11.11 0.57 3.33
CA ASP A 62 12.10 -0.26 2.61
C ASP A 62 12.57 -1.44 3.48
N TYR A 63 11.63 -2.21 4.01
CA TYR A 63 11.92 -3.32 4.91
C TYR A 63 12.54 -4.53 4.17
N PRO A 64 13.37 -5.35 4.86
CA PRO A 64 13.82 -6.63 4.34
C PRO A 64 12.64 -7.55 4.01
N LEU A 65 12.80 -8.38 2.98
CA LEU A 65 11.78 -9.32 2.51
C LEU A 65 11.21 -10.16 3.66
N TRP A 66 12.08 -10.65 4.54
CA TRP A 66 11.69 -11.48 5.68
C TRP A 66 10.80 -10.73 6.68
N THR A 67 11.09 -9.47 6.95
CA THR A 67 10.26 -8.61 7.81
C THR A 67 8.85 -8.45 7.22
N ILE A 68 8.76 -8.16 5.91
CA ILE A 68 7.48 -8.03 5.22
C ILE A 68 6.72 -9.36 5.24
N PHE A 69 7.41 -10.47 4.98
CA PHE A 69 6.82 -11.81 5.02
C PHE A 69 6.20 -12.13 6.38
N TRP A 70 6.94 -11.89 7.48
CA TRP A 70 6.43 -12.12 8.83
C TRP A 70 5.26 -11.21 9.19
N GLN A 71 5.34 -9.93 8.87
CA GLN A 71 4.24 -8.99 9.10
C GLN A 71 2.98 -9.40 8.33
N LEU A 72 3.15 -9.78 7.06
CA LEU A 72 2.06 -10.25 6.21
C LEU A 72 1.41 -11.51 6.82
N THR A 73 2.21 -12.52 7.17
CA THR A 73 1.75 -13.78 7.76
C THR A 73 0.99 -13.53 9.06
N HIS A 74 1.57 -12.75 9.97
CA HIS A 74 0.94 -12.45 11.25
C HIS A 74 -0.39 -11.69 11.08
N ARG A 75 -0.41 -10.71 10.19
CA ARG A 75 -1.62 -9.93 9.88
C ARG A 75 -2.72 -10.80 9.29
N THR A 76 -2.37 -11.63 8.29
CA THR A 76 -3.32 -12.55 7.62
C THR A 76 -3.88 -13.57 8.62
N PHE A 77 -3.02 -14.15 9.47
CA PHE A 77 -3.46 -15.08 10.50
C PHE A 77 -4.40 -14.42 11.53
N LYS A 78 -4.03 -13.22 12.03
CA LYS A 78 -4.86 -12.47 12.97
C LYS A 78 -6.24 -12.15 12.38
N ARG A 79 -6.31 -11.66 11.15
CA ARG A 79 -7.56 -11.32 10.46
C ARG A 79 -8.43 -12.53 10.20
N TRP A 80 -7.81 -13.64 9.82
CA TRP A 80 -8.54 -14.91 9.66
C TRP A 80 -9.13 -15.40 10.99
N TRP A 81 -8.36 -15.30 12.07
CA TRP A 81 -8.85 -15.71 13.40
C TRP A 81 -9.99 -14.82 13.90
N SER A 82 -9.86 -13.51 13.71
CA SER A 82 -10.89 -12.54 14.14
C SER A 82 -12.11 -12.49 13.23
N GLN A 83 -12.08 -13.16 12.06
CA GLN A 83 -13.14 -13.10 11.03
C GLN A 83 -13.52 -11.65 10.66
N GLU A 84 -12.56 -10.74 10.73
CA GLU A 84 -12.74 -9.32 10.49
C GLU A 84 -13.18 -9.06 9.04
N LEU A 85 -14.23 -8.26 8.87
CA LEU A 85 -14.69 -7.80 7.56
C LEU A 85 -13.79 -6.64 7.11
N LEU A 86 -13.10 -6.84 6.00
CA LEU A 86 -12.31 -5.80 5.38
C LEU A 86 -13.22 -4.92 4.51
N TRP A 87 -13.15 -3.61 4.76
CA TRP A 87 -13.96 -2.59 4.06
C TRP A 87 -15.46 -2.90 4.02
N GLY A 88 -15.95 -3.63 5.04
CA GLY A 88 -17.37 -3.97 5.19
C GLY A 88 -17.91 -5.10 4.28
N THR A 89 -17.11 -5.59 3.32
CA THR A 89 -17.59 -6.53 2.29
C THR A 89 -16.73 -7.78 2.12
N ASN A 90 -15.45 -7.72 2.43
CA ASN A 90 -14.50 -8.78 2.12
C ASN A 90 -14.00 -9.50 3.37
N ARG A 91 -13.89 -10.84 3.32
CA ARG A 91 -13.26 -11.67 4.36
C ARG A 91 -11.98 -12.29 3.83
N GLU A 92 -10.95 -12.37 4.68
CA GLU A 92 -9.74 -13.10 4.32
C GLU A 92 -9.98 -14.60 4.33
N ASN A 93 -9.58 -15.26 3.23
CA ASN A 93 -9.63 -16.72 3.10
C ASN A 93 -8.20 -17.27 3.04
N LEU A 94 -7.77 -17.94 4.13
CA LEU A 94 -6.43 -18.50 4.23
C LEU A 94 -6.10 -19.50 3.12
N TRP A 95 -7.09 -20.27 2.64
CA TRP A 95 -6.85 -21.26 1.60
C TRP A 95 -6.38 -20.64 0.28
N MET A 96 -6.80 -19.42 -0.05
CA MET A 96 -6.31 -18.70 -1.22
C MET A 96 -4.83 -18.29 -1.06
N HIS A 97 -4.40 -17.99 0.17
CA HIS A 97 -3.04 -17.54 0.43
C HIS A 97 -2.04 -18.70 0.58
N PHE A 98 -2.48 -19.87 1.05
CA PHE A 98 -1.63 -21.08 1.13
C PHE A 98 -1.36 -21.75 -0.21
N LYS A 99 -2.13 -21.48 -1.25
CA LYS A 99 -1.76 -21.85 -2.62
C LYS A 99 -0.60 -20.98 -3.12
N LEU A 100 0.61 -21.26 -2.63
CA LEU A 100 1.85 -20.51 -2.97
C LEU A 100 2.10 -20.39 -4.50
N TRP A 101 1.49 -21.24 -5.29
CA TRP A 101 1.58 -21.27 -6.75
C TRP A 101 0.38 -20.59 -7.44
N SER A 102 -0.61 -20.10 -6.71
CA SER A 102 -1.72 -19.33 -7.29
C SER A 102 -1.29 -17.88 -7.50
N GLN A 103 -1.65 -17.29 -8.64
CA GLN A 103 -1.43 -15.86 -8.92
C GLN A 103 -2.16 -14.95 -7.92
N ASP A 104 -3.18 -15.48 -7.25
CA ASP A 104 -3.98 -14.80 -6.23
C ASP A 104 -3.34 -14.83 -4.83
N SER A 105 -2.20 -15.54 -4.68
CA SER A 105 -1.51 -15.61 -3.39
C SER A 105 -0.75 -14.32 -3.09
N LEU A 106 -1.01 -13.72 -1.92
CA LEU A 106 -0.26 -12.58 -1.40
C LEU A 106 1.25 -12.84 -1.32
N TYR A 107 1.66 -14.07 -1.04
CA TYR A 107 3.07 -14.46 -0.98
C TYR A 107 3.70 -14.50 -2.36
N HIS A 108 3.00 -15.07 -3.36
CA HIS A 108 3.47 -15.04 -4.75
C HIS A 108 3.66 -13.60 -5.23
N TRP A 109 2.65 -12.75 -4.96
CA TRP A 109 2.72 -11.33 -5.28
C TRP A 109 3.87 -10.62 -4.56
N LEU A 110 4.10 -10.90 -3.27
CA LEU A 110 5.22 -10.35 -2.50
C LEU A 110 6.55 -10.68 -3.16
N PHE A 111 6.84 -11.96 -3.42
CA PHE A 111 8.11 -12.39 -4.03
C PHE A 111 8.31 -11.80 -5.42
N LYS A 112 7.26 -11.81 -6.25
CA LYS A 112 7.30 -11.26 -7.62
C LYS A 112 7.56 -9.75 -7.63
N THR A 113 6.98 -9.01 -6.70
CA THR A 113 7.01 -7.54 -6.74
C THR A 113 8.13 -6.93 -5.90
N TYR A 114 8.65 -7.63 -4.89
CA TYR A 114 9.65 -7.11 -3.96
C TYR A 114 10.89 -6.53 -4.66
N TRP A 115 11.55 -7.34 -5.48
CA TRP A 115 12.79 -6.92 -6.17
C TRP A 115 12.54 -5.82 -7.21
N ARG A 116 11.40 -5.88 -7.87
CA ARG A 116 11.00 -4.84 -8.81
C ARG A 116 10.83 -3.50 -8.09
N ARG A 117 10.05 -3.47 -7.00
CA ARG A 117 9.80 -2.25 -6.21
C ARG A 117 11.08 -1.67 -5.62
N LYS A 118 11.96 -2.54 -5.14
CA LYS A 118 13.25 -2.12 -4.58
C LYS A 118 14.16 -1.40 -5.59
N ARG A 119 14.00 -1.68 -6.87
CA ARG A 119 14.71 -1.00 -7.97
C ARG A 119 13.94 0.19 -8.52
N GLU A 120 12.63 0.06 -8.68
CA GLU A 120 11.77 1.07 -9.31
C GLU A 120 11.60 2.32 -8.44
N ILE A 121 11.37 2.16 -7.12
CA ILE A 121 11.07 3.29 -6.24
C ILE A 121 12.23 4.30 -6.18
N PRO A 122 13.50 3.93 -5.98
CA PRO A 122 14.60 4.90 -6.01
C PRO A 122 14.72 5.62 -7.35
N GLN A 123 14.50 4.93 -8.46
CA GLN A 123 14.54 5.54 -9.79
C GLN A 123 13.45 6.60 -9.96
N LEU A 124 12.23 6.27 -9.58
CA LEU A 124 11.10 7.20 -9.62
C LEU A 124 11.33 8.43 -8.73
N LEU A 125 11.87 8.22 -7.52
CA LEU A 125 12.18 9.32 -6.59
C LEU A 125 13.31 10.23 -7.10
N SER A 126 14.20 9.71 -7.96
CA SER A 126 15.27 10.50 -8.57
C SER A 126 14.84 11.28 -9.80
N GLU A 127 13.62 11.08 -10.30
CA GLU A 127 13.13 11.81 -11.46
C GLU A 127 12.91 13.31 -11.12
N PRO A 128 13.29 14.24 -12.01
CA PRO A 128 13.16 15.69 -11.76
C PRO A 128 11.74 16.14 -11.40
N ARG A 129 10.72 15.49 -11.96
CA ARG A 129 9.30 15.79 -11.65
C ARG A 129 8.92 15.50 -10.20
N ASN A 130 9.69 14.67 -9.49
CA ASN A 130 9.45 14.26 -8.11
C ASN A 130 10.43 14.92 -7.12
N ALA A 131 11.25 15.88 -7.57
CA ALA A 131 12.25 16.57 -6.76
C ALA A 131 11.66 17.40 -5.60
N HIS A 132 10.37 17.72 -5.66
CA HIS A 132 9.65 18.44 -4.60
C HIS A 132 9.30 17.54 -3.41
N LEU A 133 9.35 16.20 -3.56
CA LEU A 133 8.96 15.27 -2.52
C LEU A 133 10.01 15.13 -1.43
N THR A 134 9.61 15.32 -0.19
CA THR A 134 10.43 14.93 0.97
C THR A 134 10.34 13.42 1.18
N VAL A 135 11.48 12.72 1.15
CA VAL A 135 11.50 11.27 1.24
C VAL A 135 11.93 10.79 2.62
N PHE A 136 11.03 10.12 3.33
CA PHE A 136 11.31 9.42 4.58
C PHE A 136 11.45 7.92 4.30
N ARG A 137 12.68 7.40 4.39
CA ARG A 137 12.98 5.98 4.14
C ARG A 137 13.29 5.26 5.43
N PHE A 138 12.51 4.23 5.74
CA PHE A 138 12.69 3.40 6.94
C PHE A 138 13.06 1.97 6.55
N LYS A 139 14.11 1.44 7.17
CA LYS A 139 14.62 0.08 6.91
C LYS A 139 14.07 -0.95 7.90
N SER A 140 13.44 -0.49 8.98
CA SER A 140 12.84 -1.35 9.99
C SER A 140 11.51 -0.78 10.53
N PRO A 141 10.59 -1.66 11.01
CA PRO A 141 9.37 -1.22 11.68
C PRO A 141 9.62 -0.36 12.92
N ARG A 142 10.74 -0.62 13.60
CA ARG A 142 11.15 0.16 14.78
C ARG A 142 11.44 1.61 14.42
N GLU A 143 12.26 1.85 13.40
CA GLU A 143 12.57 3.21 12.91
C GLU A 143 11.30 3.97 12.53
N ALA A 144 10.38 3.31 11.79
CA ALA A 144 9.12 3.92 11.41
C ALA A 144 8.23 4.24 12.63
N GLY A 145 8.20 3.34 13.62
CA GLY A 145 7.46 3.54 14.86
C GLY A 145 8.00 4.68 15.70
N GLU A 146 9.32 4.75 15.89
CA GLU A 146 9.98 5.83 16.63
C GLU A 146 9.72 7.19 15.96
N TRP A 147 9.77 7.25 14.64
CA TRP A 147 9.46 8.46 13.89
C TRP A 147 7.99 8.86 14.04
N SER A 148 7.05 7.91 13.95
CA SER A 148 5.62 8.21 14.05
C SER A 148 5.20 8.74 15.43
N THR A 149 5.93 8.37 16.50
CA THR A 149 5.69 8.88 17.85
C THR A 149 6.31 10.25 18.10
N SER A 150 7.19 10.72 17.22
CA SER A 150 7.85 12.03 17.29
C SER A 150 7.08 13.16 16.57
N LEU A 151 6.00 12.82 15.86
CA LEU A 151 5.11 13.76 15.15
C LEU A 151 4.02 14.31 16.10
#